data_998f78965ad51263efa457feecb5080d
#
_entry.id   998f78965ad51263efa457feecb5080d
#
_cell.length_a   1.000
_cell.length_b   1.000
_cell.length_c   1.000
_cell.angle_alpha   90.00
_cell.angle_beta   90.00
_cell.angle_gamma   90.00
#
_symmetry.space_group_name_H-M   'P 1'
#
loop_
_entity.id
_entity.type
_entity.pdbx_description
1 polymer ?
#
loop_
_entity_poly.entity_id
_entity_poly.type
_entity_poly.pdbx_seq_one_letter_code
_entity_poly.pdbx_strand_id
1 'polypeptide(L)'
;MQTLVNEHFPDRLLKVEEHGSSIIFHAHNGVMLAVEAVTNHVLRFRYSAKGYFSPDFSYAMADDHRSGFSYFKIEEKDDTYELKTPKLLCVVSKDSLKVSLYGEDGNLLNEDEKGFHWEEDSQRGDNIVKMSKRSFNGEHYFGLGDKASNLNMRDHRFQNWGTDEYGFAKDRDPLYRNIPFYYGLHKEGCYGIFFDNTYRTFFDFAKERKNVTSFWAEGGEINYYFIAGSSLMNVAQRYARLTGKPEMPPKWSLGYHQCKWSYSSEQEVMEIATKLRDLKIPTDAIYLDIDYMDGFRCFTWNNETFPDPKAMVNKLKEMGFKTVAIIDPGIKIDMDYWVCKEGFEKDFFCKHADGPLYKGKVWPGDCYCPDFTPAKVREWWSGLFNAGIDDGE
;
A
#
# COMPACT_ATOMS: atom_id res chain seq x y z
N MET A 1 -18.50 -3.52 -29.87
CA MET A 1 -18.22 -4.96 -29.80
C MET A 1 -17.82 -5.23 -28.39
N GLN A 2 -18.62 -5.90 -27.56
CA GLN A 2 -18.13 -6.47 -26.29
C GLN A 2 -17.17 -7.58 -26.69
N THR A 3 -15.90 -7.38 -26.41
CA THR A 3 -14.92 -8.47 -26.46
C THR A 3 -15.42 -9.53 -25.47
N LEU A 4 -15.70 -10.72 -25.97
CA LEU A 4 -15.98 -11.86 -25.11
C LEU A 4 -14.73 -12.09 -24.26
N VAL A 5 -14.82 -11.73 -23.00
CA VAL A 5 -13.74 -11.94 -22.03
C VAL A 5 -13.71 -13.44 -21.75
N ASN A 6 -12.59 -14.08 -22.05
CA ASN A 6 -12.42 -15.52 -21.82
C ASN A 6 -11.92 -15.71 -20.39
N GLU A 7 -12.86 -15.88 -19.45
CA GLU A 7 -12.53 -16.19 -18.05
C GLU A 7 -12.10 -17.64 -17.91
N HIS A 8 -10.95 -17.88 -17.27
CA HIS A 8 -10.43 -19.20 -16.93
C HIS A 8 -10.59 -19.46 -15.43
N PHE A 9 -10.79 -20.70 -15.04
CA PHE A 9 -11.04 -21.14 -13.67
C PHE A 9 -10.13 -22.32 -13.29
N PRO A 10 -9.87 -22.55 -11.99
CA PRO A 10 -9.28 -23.79 -11.53
C PRO A 10 -10.15 -24.99 -11.96
N ASP A 11 -9.51 -26.04 -12.42
CA ASP A 11 -10.12 -27.33 -12.62
C ASP A 11 -10.15 -28.11 -11.28
N ARG A 12 -10.70 -29.31 -11.26
CA ARG A 12 -10.74 -30.16 -10.09
C ARG A 12 -9.34 -30.44 -9.53
N LEU A 13 -9.28 -30.73 -8.23
CA LEU A 13 -8.07 -31.09 -7.50
C LEU A 13 -7.38 -32.32 -8.11
N LEU A 14 -6.07 -32.22 -8.30
CA LEU A 14 -5.19 -33.30 -8.73
C LEU A 14 -4.46 -33.94 -7.54
N LYS A 15 -3.82 -33.11 -6.69
CA LYS A 15 -3.04 -33.55 -5.52
C LYS A 15 -2.95 -32.46 -4.47
N VAL A 16 -2.60 -32.87 -3.25
CA VAL A 16 -2.33 -31.98 -2.11
C VAL A 16 -0.93 -32.26 -1.58
N GLU A 17 -0.20 -31.21 -1.20
CA GLU A 17 1.11 -31.27 -0.58
C GLU A 17 1.12 -30.47 0.72
N GLU A 18 1.75 -31.01 1.76
CA GLU A 18 1.88 -30.36 3.06
C GLU A 18 3.30 -29.82 3.25
N HIS A 19 3.41 -28.53 3.56
CA HIS A 19 4.68 -27.85 3.80
C HIS A 19 4.63 -27.01 5.09
N GLY A 20 4.84 -27.65 6.24
CA GLY A 20 4.83 -27.00 7.55
C GLY A 20 3.48 -26.32 7.86
N SER A 21 3.43 -24.98 7.87
CA SER A 21 2.20 -24.19 8.09
C SER A 21 1.37 -23.99 6.82
N SER A 22 1.81 -24.50 5.67
CA SER A 22 1.19 -24.28 4.37
C SER A 22 0.74 -25.58 3.73
N ILE A 23 -0.44 -25.55 3.10
CA ILE A 23 -1.00 -26.65 2.32
C ILE A 23 -1.15 -26.19 0.89
N ILE A 24 -0.60 -26.97 -0.06
CA ILE A 24 -0.65 -26.64 -1.48
C ILE A 24 -1.58 -27.62 -2.20
N PHE A 25 -2.60 -27.08 -2.83
CA PHE A 25 -3.55 -27.76 -3.68
C PHE A 25 -3.17 -27.53 -5.14
N HIS A 26 -3.07 -28.59 -5.92
CA HIS A 26 -2.78 -28.56 -7.36
C HIS A 26 -4.02 -28.99 -8.13
N ALA A 27 -4.49 -28.15 -9.04
CA ALA A 27 -5.56 -28.50 -9.96
C ALA A 27 -5.04 -29.21 -11.23
N HIS A 28 -5.90 -29.96 -11.93
CA HIS A 28 -5.52 -30.65 -13.16
C HIS A 28 -5.03 -29.75 -14.28
N ASN A 29 -5.53 -28.50 -14.34
CA ASN A 29 -5.11 -27.49 -15.33
C ASN A 29 -3.88 -26.68 -14.91
N GLY A 30 -3.14 -27.13 -13.88
CA GLY A 30 -1.91 -26.51 -13.42
C GLY A 30 -2.09 -25.33 -12.46
N VAL A 31 -3.33 -24.92 -12.16
CA VAL A 31 -3.58 -23.89 -11.13
C VAL A 31 -3.15 -24.44 -9.76
N MET A 32 -2.52 -23.57 -8.98
CA MET A 32 -2.12 -23.88 -7.61
C MET A 32 -2.80 -22.95 -6.62
N LEU A 33 -3.23 -23.51 -5.49
CA LEU A 33 -3.66 -22.75 -4.31
C LEU A 33 -2.78 -23.15 -3.13
N ALA A 34 -2.10 -22.18 -2.53
CA ALA A 34 -1.46 -22.37 -1.22
C ALA A 34 -2.30 -21.71 -0.14
N VAL A 35 -2.60 -22.44 0.93
CA VAL A 35 -3.27 -21.94 2.14
C VAL A 35 -2.29 -22.04 3.30
N GLU A 36 -1.96 -20.92 3.92
CA GLU A 36 -1.00 -20.82 5.02
C GLU A 36 -1.71 -20.34 6.30
N ALA A 37 -1.48 -21.03 7.42
CA ALA A 37 -1.89 -20.58 8.74
C ALA A 37 -0.83 -19.61 9.31
N VAL A 38 -1.02 -18.32 9.11
CA VAL A 38 -0.11 -17.28 9.63
C VAL A 38 -0.27 -17.15 11.15
N THR A 39 -1.52 -17.15 11.63
CA THR A 39 -1.87 -17.24 13.05
C THR A 39 -3.17 -18.04 13.18
N ASN A 40 -3.62 -18.29 14.42
CA ASN A 40 -4.93 -18.95 14.63
C ASN A 40 -6.12 -18.17 14.04
N HIS A 41 -5.96 -16.89 13.70
CA HIS A 41 -7.02 -16.01 13.21
C HIS A 41 -6.72 -15.43 11.81
N VAL A 42 -5.56 -15.71 11.27
CA VAL A 42 -5.11 -15.14 9.99
C VAL A 42 -4.66 -16.26 9.08
N LEU A 43 -5.31 -16.36 7.94
CA LEU A 43 -4.98 -17.29 6.87
C LEU A 43 -4.51 -16.51 5.66
N ARG A 44 -3.48 -17.00 4.98
CA ARG A 44 -2.99 -16.48 3.72
C ARG A 44 -3.38 -17.42 2.59
N PHE A 45 -3.81 -16.86 1.48
CA PHE A 45 -4.17 -17.56 0.27
C PHE A 45 -3.36 -17.04 -0.90
N ARG A 46 -2.68 -17.94 -1.60
CA ARG A 46 -2.00 -17.62 -2.86
C ARG A 46 -2.55 -18.51 -3.97
N TYR A 47 -3.04 -17.88 -5.03
CA TYR A 47 -3.44 -18.58 -6.25
C TYR A 47 -2.53 -18.21 -7.40
N SER A 48 -2.04 -19.20 -8.14
CA SER A 48 -1.26 -19.02 -9.34
C SER A 48 -1.82 -19.85 -10.48
N ALA A 49 -2.05 -19.21 -11.63
CA ALA A 49 -2.42 -19.87 -12.87
C ALA A 49 -1.19 -20.38 -13.65
N LYS A 50 0.04 -20.08 -13.18
CA LYS A 50 1.30 -20.35 -13.90
C LYS A 50 1.92 -21.71 -13.53
N GLY A 51 1.35 -22.45 -12.59
CA GLY A 51 1.92 -23.71 -12.09
C GLY A 51 3.13 -23.55 -11.15
N TYR A 52 3.45 -22.33 -10.77
CA TYR A 52 4.47 -22.00 -9.77
C TYR A 52 4.11 -20.70 -9.07
N PHE A 53 4.62 -20.48 -7.85
CA PHE A 53 4.51 -19.21 -7.14
C PHE A 53 5.73 -18.34 -7.38
N SER A 54 5.51 -17.03 -7.49
CA SER A 54 6.58 -16.04 -7.49
C SER A 54 7.36 -16.07 -6.16
N PRO A 55 8.59 -15.52 -6.09
CA PRO A 55 9.33 -15.42 -4.83
C PRO A 55 8.47 -14.81 -3.72
N ASP A 56 8.55 -15.37 -2.51
CA ASP A 56 7.75 -14.95 -1.36
C ASP A 56 8.36 -13.69 -0.75
N PHE A 57 7.95 -12.55 -1.28
CA PHE A 57 8.40 -11.22 -0.86
C PHE A 57 7.23 -10.25 -0.83
N SER A 58 7.21 -9.39 0.19
CA SER A 58 6.24 -8.30 0.32
C SER A 58 6.89 -7.07 0.95
N TYR A 59 6.62 -5.90 0.41
CA TYR A 59 7.02 -4.62 1.01
C TYR A 59 6.15 -4.23 2.22
N ALA A 60 4.98 -4.84 2.37
CA ALA A 60 3.99 -4.48 3.37
C ALA A 60 4.09 -5.30 4.65
N MET A 61 4.75 -6.46 4.61
CA MET A 61 4.77 -7.38 5.75
C MET A 61 5.91 -7.06 6.71
N ALA A 62 5.61 -7.06 8.02
CA ALA A 62 6.64 -6.96 9.05
C ALA A 62 7.54 -8.20 9.07
N ASP A 63 8.81 -8.05 9.41
CA ASP A 63 9.80 -9.14 9.41
C ASP A 63 9.40 -10.30 10.34
N ASP A 64 8.71 -10.00 11.43
CA ASP A 64 8.27 -10.96 12.45
C ASP A 64 6.81 -11.43 12.29
N HIS A 65 6.15 -11.11 11.17
CA HIS A 65 4.73 -11.41 10.95
C HIS A 65 4.37 -12.90 11.10
N ARG A 66 5.33 -13.80 10.86
CA ARG A 66 5.21 -15.26 11.04
C ARG A 66 5.65 -15.77 12.41
N SER A 67 5.96 -14.89 13.37
CA SER A 67 6.49 -15.29 14.69
C SER A 67 5.51 -16.04 15.60
N GLY A 68 4.26 -16.19 15.20
CA GLY A 68 3.22 -16.91 15.96
C GLY A 68 2.75 -18.16 15.24
N PHE A 69 3.64 -19.14 15.03
CA PHE A 69 3.35 -20.36 14.30
C PHE A 69 1.99 -20.95 14.65
N SER A 70 1.16 -21.10 13.64
CA SER A 70 -0.05 -21.91 13.67
C SER A 70 0.09 -23.01 12.62
N TYR A 71 -0.56 -24.14 12.85
CA TYR A 71 -0.65 -25.21 11.89
C TYR A 71 -2.09 -25.68 11.78
N PHE A 72 -2.40 -26.27 10.64
CA PHE A 72 -3.72 -26.83 10.42
C PHE A 72 -3.83 -28.22 11.01
N LYS A 73 -5.02 -28.52 11.56
CA LYS A 73 -5.52 -29.89 11.57
C LYS A 73 -6.26 -30.10 10.25
N ILE A 74 -5.73 -31.03 9.43
CA ILE A 74 -6.25 -31.29 8.10
C ILE A 74 -7.16 -32.50 8.16
N GLU A 75 -8.31 -32.42 7.50
CA GLU A 75 -9.24 -33.53 7.36
C GLU A 75 -9.77 -33.54 5.91
N GLU A 76 -9.55 -34.67 5.23
CA GLU A 76 -10.11 -34.90 3.91
C GLU A 76 -11.55 -35.43 4.04
N LYS A 77 -12.46 -34.85 3.27
CA LYS A 77 -13.84 -35.28 3.08
C LYS A 77 -14.08 -35.69 1.64
N ASP A 78 -15.26 -36.20 1.33
CA ASP A 78 -15.60 -36.67 -0.03
C ASP A 78 -15.36 -35.58 -1.08
N ASP A 79 -15.91 -34.37 -0.87
CA ASP A 79 -15.89 -33.26 -1.84
C ASP A 79 -15.01 -32.08 -1.41
N THR A 80 -14.42 -32.11 -0.22
CA THR A 80 -13.70 -30.96 0.37
C THR A 80 -12.48 -31.40 1.18
N TYR A 81 -11.59 -30.41 1.45
CA TYR A 81 -10.62 -30.45 2.54
C TYR A 81 -11.01 -29.44 3.60
N GLU A 82 -10.99 -29.87 4.87
CA GLU A 82 -11.16 -29.02 6.03
C GLU A 82 -9.80 -28.72 6.67
N LEU A 83 -9.45 -27.44 6.75
CA LEU A 83 -8.22 -26.94 7.38
C LEU A 83 -8.61 -26.17 8.63
N LYS A 84 -8.32 -26.73 9.82
CA LYS A 84 -8.74 -26.18 11.11
C LYS A 84 -7.56 -25.58 11.86
N THR A 85 -7.68 -24.31 12.22
CA THR A 85 -6.93 -23.70 13.32
C THR A 85 -7.81 -23.72 14.58
N PRO A 86 -7.30 -23.38 15.78
CA PRO A 86 -8.14 -23.23 16.97
C PRO A 86 -9.29 -22.21 16.84
N LYS A 87 -9.25 -21.31 15.85
CA LYS A 87 -10.18 -20.17 15.72
C LYS A 87 -10.87 -20.04 14.37
N LEU A 88 -10.44 -20.80 13.38
CA LEU A 88 -10.98 -20.77 12.04
C LEU A 88 -11.11 -22.17 11.45
N LEU A 89 -12.16 -22.35 10.67
CA LEU A 89 -12.31 -23.48 9.75
C LEU A 89 -12.26 -22.93 8.33
N CYS A 90 -11.32 -23.42 7.54
CA CYS A 90 -11.24 -23.19 6.11
C CYS A 90 -11.65 -24.47 5.38
N VAL A 91 -12.66 -24.37 4.52
CA VAL A 91 -13.15 -25.47 3.69
C VAL A 91 -12.76 -25.19 2.25
N VAL A 92 -11.99 -26.11 1.63
CA VAL A 92 -11.56 -26.02 0.23
C VAL A 92 -12.28 -27.07 -0.59
N SER A 93 -13.00 -26.65 -1.64
CA SER A 93 -13.68 -27.56 -2.57
C SER A 93 -12.69 -28.28 -3.48
N LYS A 94 -12.86 -29.61 -3.66
CA LYS A 94 -12.04 -30.43 -4.58
C LYS A 94 -12.34 -30.14 -6.04
N ASP A 95 -13.53 -29.69 -6.38
CA ASP A 95 -13.95 -29.47 -7.78
C ASP A 95 -13.47 -28.15 -8.37
N SER A 96 -13.19 -27.14 -7.53
CA SER A 96 -13.01 -25.78 -8.02
C SER A 96 -12.00 -24.95 -7.22
N LEU A 97 -11.37 -25.52 -6.19
CA LEU A 97 -10.50 -24.86 -5.22
C LEU A 97 -11.14 -23.62 -4.58
N LYS A 98 -12.48 -23.54 -4.55
CA LYS A 98 -13.21 -22.49 -3.84
C LYS A 98 -13.10 -22.66 -2.35
N VAL A 99 -13.11 -21.53 -1.64
CA VAL A 99 -12.89 -21.47 -0.19
C VAL A 99 -14.10 -20.91 0.52
N SER A 100 -14.49 -21.57 1.63
CA SER A 100 -15.44 -21.06 2.62
C SER A 100 -14.75 -20.97 3.99
N LEU A 101 -14.98 -19.87 4.70
CA LEU A 101 -14.30 -19.55 5.96
C LEU A 101 -15.32 -19.35 7.09
N TYR A 102 -15.15 -20.12 8.14
CA TYR A 102 -16.03 -20.11 9.31
C TYR A 102 -15.26 -19.67 10.55
N GLY A 103 -15.92 -18.93 11.43
CA GLY A 103 -15.43 -18.57 12.74
C GLY A 103 -15.45 -19.74 13.73
N GLU A 104 -14.94 -19.49 14.93
CA GLU A 104 -14.92 -20.47 16.04
C GLU A 104 -16.32 -20.93 16.46
N ASP A 105 -17.30 -20.05 16.30
CA ASP A 105 -18.73 -20.28 16.58
C ASP A 105 -19.48 -21.04 15.46
N GLY A 106 -18.78 -21.40 14.38
CA GLY A 106 -19.33 -22.06 13.20
C GLY A 106 -20.05 -21.13 12.23
N ASN A 107 -20.08 -19.81 12.49
CA ASN A 107 -20.67 -18.85 11.60
C ASN A 107 -19.85 -18.68 10.33
N LEU A 108 -20.51 -18.62 9.16
CA LEU A 108 -19.87 -18.37 7.88
C LEU A 108 -19.47 -16.89 7.78
N LEU A 109 -18.17 -16.64 7.80
CA LEU A 109 -17.61 -15.30 7.74
C LEU A 109 -17.35 -14.81 6.32
N ASN A 110 -16.93 -15.70 5.43
CA ASN A 110 -16.61 -15.37 4.05
C ASN A 110 -16.66 -16.63 3.18
N GLU A 111 -17.07 -16.50 1.94
CA GLU A 111 -17.04 -17.62 0.96
C GLU A 111 -16.83 -17.12 -0.44
N ASP A 112 -16.25 -17.97 -1.28
CA ASP A 112 -16.07 -17.70 -2.70
C ASP A 112 -17.40 -17.87 -3.47
N GLU A 113 -17.68 -16.93 -4.37
CA GLU A 113 -18.79 -17.06 -5.34
C GLU A 113 -18.29 -17.78 -6.59
N LYS A 114 -17.52 -17.11 -7.46
CA LYS A 114 -16.73 -17.75 -8.50
C LYS A 114 -15.38 -18.24 -7.98
N GLY A 115 -14.85 -17.60 -6.94
CA GLY A 115 -13.51 -17.83 -6.42
C GLY A 115 -12.44 -17.21 -7.30
N PHE A 116 -11.27 -17.85 -7.35
CA PHE A 116 -10.18 -17.45 -8.22
C PHE A 116 -10.53 -17.70 -9.70
N HIS A 117 -10.24 -16.70 -10.54
CA HIS A 117 -10.30 -16.78 -11.98
C HIS A 117 -9.36 -15.77 -12.61
N TRP A 118 -9.03 -15.95 -13.89
CA TRP A 118 -8.12 -15.04 -14.58
C TRP A 118 -8.56 -14.84 -16.04
N GLU A 119 -8.02 -13.77 -16.62
CA GLU A 119 -8.16 -13.44 -18.04
C GLU A 119 -6.76 -13.25 -18.62
N GLU A 120 -6.50 -13.80 -19.81
CA GLU A 120 -5.24 -13.55 -20.49
C GLU A 120 -5.26 -12.16 -21.14
N ASP A 121 -4.23 -11.35 -20.83
CA ASP A 121 -4.02 -10.05 -21.45
C ASP A 121 -2.77 -10.10 -22.34
N SER A 122 -2.99 -10.41 -23.62
CA SER A 122 -1.91 -10.51 -24.62
C SER A 122 -1.19 -9.18 -24.88
N GLN A 123 -1.77 -8.04 -24.51
CA GLN A 123 -1.15 -6.73 -24.69
C GLN A 123 -0.17 -6.39 -23.56
N ARG A 124 -0.42 -6.90 -22.37
CA ARG A 124 0.41 -6.62 -21.18
C ARG A 124 1.45 -7.71 -20.88
N GLY A 125 1.27 -8.89 -21.46
CA GLY A 125 2.17 -10.03 -21.23
C GLY A 125 1.99 -10.71 -19.86
N ASP A 126 0.96 -10.36 -19.10
CA ASP A 126 0.58 -11.00 -17.85
C ASP A 126 -0.94 -11.17 -17.76
N ASN A 127 -1.41 -12.03 -16.85
CA ASN A 127 -2.84 -12.29 -16.67
C ASN A 127 -3.47 -11.25 -15.75
N ILE A 128 -4.71 -10.82 -16.05
CA ILE A 128 -5.55 -10.16 -15.07
C ILE A 128 -6.05 -11.22 -14.10
N VAL A 129 -5.66 -11.14 -12.85
CA VAL A 129 -6.00 -12.13 -11.81
C VAL A 129 -7.13 -11.60 -10.93
N LYS A 130 -8.16 -12.42 -10.71
CA LYS A 130 -9.41 -12.00 -10.06
C LYS A 130 -9.83 -12.96 -8.95
N MET A 131 -10.49 -12.42 -7.94
CA MET A 131 -11.15 -13.15 -6.85
C MET A 131 -12.57 -12.62 -6.69
N SER A 132 -13.57 -13.51 -6.75
CA SER A 132 -14.98 -13.17 -6.53
C SER A 132 -15.53 -13.92 -5.33
N LYS A 133 -16.09 -13.17 -4.40
CA LYS A 133 -16.64 -13.66 -3.14
C LYS A 133 -18.12 -13.30 -3.02
N ARG A 134 -18.85 -14.07 -2.24
CA ARG A 134 -20.23 -13.75 -1.89
C ARG A 134 -20.27 -12.49 -1.02
N SER A 135 -21.10 -11.54 -1.37
CA SER A 135 -21.49 -10.41 -0.53
C SER A 135 -22.80 -10.74 0.18
N PHE A 136 -22.78 -10.74 1.51
CA PHE A 136 -23.96 -11.03 2.32
C PHE A 136 -24.96 -9.87 2.28
N ASN A 137 -26.22 -10.19 2.54
CA ASN A 137 -27.25 -9.15 2.64
C ASN A 137 -26.97 -8.20 3.81
N GLY A 138 -26.93 -6.89 3.51
CA GLY A 138 -26.61 -5.87 4.55
C GLY A 138 -25.14 -5.80 4.92
N GLU A 139 -24.24 -6.46 4.21
CA GLU A 139 -22.80 -6.35 4.48
C GLU A 139 -22.27 -4.96 4.16
N HIS A 140 -21.42 -4.43 5.02
CA HIS A 140 -20.76 -3.13 4.91
C HIS A 140 -19.26 -3.31 4.65
N TYR A 141 -18.68 -2.37 3.90
CA TYR A 141 -17.26 -2.39 3.53
C TYR A 141 -16.59 -1.07 3.87
N PHE A 142 -15.35 -1.12 4.42
CA PHE A 142 -14.57 0.06 4.83
C PHE A 142 -13.10 -0.16 4.50
N GLY A 143 -12.34 0.89 4.15
CA GLY A 143 -10.88 0.76 3.99
C GLY A 143 -10.31 1.39 2.72
N LEU A 144 -9.35 0.73 2.07
CA LEU A 144 -8.68 1.06 0.81
C LEU A 144 -7.79 2.32 0.82
N GLY A 145 -7.56 2.95 1.98
CA GLY A 145 -6.76 4.18 2.08
C GLY A 145 -7.56 5.44 1.72
N ASP A 146 -6.97 6.36 0.96
CA ASP A 146 -7.64 7.61 0.58
C ASP A 146 -8.68 7.37 -0.51
N LYS A 147 -9.95 7.57 -0.16
CA LYS A 147 -11.09 7.47 -1.06
C LYS A 147 -12.07 8.63 -0.82
N ALA A 148 -12.32 9.42 -1.86
CA ALA A 148 -13.32 10.50 -1.82
C ALA A 148 -14.72 9.91 -1.93
N SER A 149 -15.18 9.20 -0.90
CA SER A 149 -16.42 8.44 -0.89
C SER A 149 -17.10 8.47 0.47
N ASN A 150 -18.28 7.86 0.56
CA ASN A 150 -18.92 7.59 1.84
C ASN A 150 -18.11 6.58 2.64
N LEU A 151 -18.26 6.59 3.97
CA LEU A 151 -17.58 5.65 4.87
C LEU A 151 -17.90 4.20 4.50
N ASN A 152 -19.17 3.85 4.28
CA ASN A 152 -19.57 2.57 3.75
C ASN A 152 -19.42 2.54 2.23
N MET A 153 -18.56 1.66 1.74
CA MET A 153 -18.19 1.54 0.34
C MET A 153 -19.08 0.58 -0.45
N ARG A 154 -20.11 -0.01 0.17
CA ARG A 154 -21.06 -0.88 -0.55
C ARG A 154 -21.68 -0.16 -1.76
N ASP A 155 -21.92 -0.89 -2.81
CA ASP A 155 -22.45 -0.41 -4.11
C ASP A 155 -21.49 0.53 -4.89
N HIS A 156 -20.19 0.50 -4.53
CA HIS A 156 -19.17 1.27 -5.22
C HIS A 156 -18.04 0.36 -5.75
N ARG A 157 -17.29 0.89 -6.71
CA ARG A 157 -16.05 0.29 -7.23
C ARG A 157 -14.91 1.26 -7.05
N PHE A 158 -13.75 0.77 -6.65
CA PHE A 158 -12.55 1.55 -6.41
C PHE A 158 -11.33 0.90 -7.05
N GLN A 159 -10.30 1.72 -7.30
CA GLN A 159 -8.99 1.26 -7.73
C GLN A 159 -7.91 1.80 -6.80
N ASN A 160 -6.86 1.03 -6.60
CA ASN A 160 -5.66 1.45 -5.91
C ASN A 160 -4.54 1.66 -6.93
N TRP A 161 -4.16 2.92 -7.09
CA TRP A 161 -3.08 3.37 -7.95
C TRP A 161 -2.62 4.74 -7.46
N GLY A 162 -1.34 4.91 -7.14
CA GLY A 162 -0.81 6.19 -6.65
C GLY A 162 -1.05 7.29 -7.69
N THR A 163 -1.82 8.32 -7.33
CA THR A 163 -2.24 9.39 -8.25
C THR A 163 -2.17 10.72 -7.51
N ASP A 164 -1.40 11.64 -8.07
CA ASP A 164 -1.38 13.03 -7.62
C ASP A 164 -2.59 13.76 -8.22
N GLU A 165 -3.53 14.15 -7.37
CA GLU A 165 -4.79 14.77 -7.76
C GLU A 165 -5.19 15.85 -6.74
N TYR A 166 -4.64 17.05 -6.89
CA TYR A 166 -5.01 18.17 -6.02
C TYR A 166 -6.41 18.70 -6.37
N GLY A 167 -7.12 19.24 -5.38
CA GLY A 167 -8.43 19.82 -5.59
C GLY A 167 -9.48 18.84 -6.15
N PHE A 168 -9.35 17.55 -5.81
CA PHE A 168 -10.20 16.49 -6.33
C PHE A 168 -11.69 16.69 -5.99
N ALA A 169 -12.56 16.33 -6.94
CA ALA A 169 -14.00 16.33 -6.74
C ALA A 169 -14.44 15.15 -5.87
N LYS A 170 -15.66 15.23 -5.33
CA LYS A 170 -16.32 14.10 -4.69
C LYS A 170 -16.36 12.91 -5.67
N ASP A 171 -16.15 11.73 -5.16
CA ASP A 171 -16.13 10.47 -5.90
C ASP A 171 -14.94 10.30 -6.87
N ARG A 172 -13.89 11.14 -6.75
CA ARG A 172 -12.64 10.96 -7.48
C ARG A 172 -11.92 9.71 -7.00
N ASP A 173 -11.49 8.87 -7.92
CA ASP A 173 -10.71 7.65 -7.69
C ASP A 173 -9.83 7.35 -8.93
N PRO A 174 -8.55 7.02 -8.78
CA PRO A 174 -7.79 6.83 -7.54
C PRO A 174 -7.26 8.13 -6.92
N LEU A 175 -6.70 8.05 -5.70
CA LEU A 175 -6.05 9.14 -4.97
C LEU A 175 -4.65 8.75 -4.47
N TYR A 176 -4.09 9.54 -3.54
CA TYR A 176 -2.69 9.48 -3.10
C TYR A 176 -2.32 8.18 -2.39
N ARG A 177 -2.98 7.86 -1.24
CA ARG A 177 -2.63 6.69 -0.42
C ARG A 177 -3.50 5.50 -0.78
N ASN A 178 -2.85 4.43 -1.21
CA ASN A 178 -3.50 3.21 -1.63
C ASN A 178 -3.13 2.08 -0.68
N ILE A 179 -4.12 1.59 0.06
CA ILE A 179 -3.96 0.50 1.03
C ILE A 179 -4.92 -0.61 0.60
N PRO A 180 -4.46 -1.70 -0.03
CA PRO A 180 -5.32 -2.76 -0.55
C PRO A 180 -5.85 -3.67 0.57
N PHE A 181 -6.39 -3.03 1.61
CA PHE A 181 -7.00 -3.65 2.78
C PHE A 181 -8.40 -3.10 2.99
N TYR A 182 -9.36 -3.99 3.22
CA TYR A 182 -10.72 -3.61 3.58
C TYR A 182 -11.29 -4.48 4.68
N TYR A 183 -12.25 -3.92 5.42
CA TYR A 183 -13.09 -4.62 6.38
C TYR A 183 -14.40 -5.04 5.71
N GLY A 184 -14.84 -6.26 5.98
CA GLY A 184 -16.21 -6.72 5.78
C GLY A 184 -16.92 -6.84 7.13
N LEU A 185 -18.16 -6.34 7.21
CA LEU A 185 -18.99 -6.39 8.41
C LEU A 185 -20.40 -6.79 8.03
N HIS A 186 -20.87 -7.91 8.57
CA HIS A 186 -22.24 -8.40 8.39
C HIS A 186 -22.76 -9.02 9.70
N LYS A 187 -24.01 -9.50 9.70
CA LYS A 187 -24.68 -9.98 10.90
C LYS A 187 -23.98 -11.18 11.58
N GLU A 188 -23.25 -12.02 10.83
CA GLU A 188 -22.56 -13.20 11.36
C GLU A 188 -21.15 -12.89 11.88
N GLY A 189 -20.61 -11.67 11.63
CA GLY A 189 -19.30 -11.28 12.10
C GLY A 189 -18.62 -10.21 11.28
N CYS A 190 -17.32 -10.03 11.54
CA CYS A 190 -16.47 -9.12 10.79
C CYS A 190 -15.13 -9.78 10.46
N TYR A 191 -14.54 -9.28 9.37
CA TYR A 191 -13.25 -9.74 8.89
C TYR A 191 -12.50 -8.62 8.19
N GLY A 192 -11.22 -8.85 7.90
CA GLY A 192 -10.42 -8.03 6.99
C GLY A 192 -9.88 -8.87 5.84
N ILE A 193 -9.75 -8.25 4.68
CA ILE A 193 -8.97 -8.80 3.56
C ILE A 193 -7.88 -7.82 3.21
N PHE A 194 -6.64 -8.29 3.26
CA PHE A 194 -5.47 -7.58 2.75
C PHE A 194 -5.01 -8.27 1.47
N PHE A 195 -5.09 -7.56 0.34
CA PHE A 195 -4.67 -8.03 -0.97
C PHE A 195 -3.24 -7.58 -1.25
N ASP A 196 -2.26 -8.44 -0.96
CA ASP A 196 -0.84 -8.16 -1.10
C ASP A 196 -0.39 -8.32 -2.56
N ASN A 197 -0.66 -7.28 -3.34
CA ASN A 197 -0.30 -7.19 -4.76
C ASN A 197 0.05 -5.73 -5.10
N THR A 198 1.20 -5.50 -5.75
CA THR A 198 1.73 -4.17 -6.07
C THR A 198 1.34 -3.65 -7.46
N TYR A 199 0.63 -4.42 -8.27
CA TYR A 199 0.03 -3.94 -9.51
C TYR A 199 -1.15 -3.00 -9.21
N ARG A 200 -1.67 -2.34 -10.24
CA ARG A 200 -2.95 -1.64 -10.11
C ARG A 200 -4.02 -2.64 -9.70
N THR A 201 -4.66 -2.38 -8.56
CA THR A 201 -5.69 -3.24 -8.01
C THR A 201 -7.06 -2.56 -8.02
N PHE A 202 -8.10 -3.36 -8.08
CA PHE A 202 -9.48 -2.92 -8.13
C PHE A 202 -10.32 -3.68 -7.12
N PHE A 203 -11.36 -3.02 -6.62
CA PHE A 203 -12.31 -3.58 -5.65
C PHE A 203 -13.72 -3.20 -6.05
N ASP A 204 -14.60 -4.18 -6.23
CA ASP A 204 -16.03 -4.00 -6.45
C ASP A 204 -16.81 -4.50 -5.25
N PHE A 205 -17.47 -3.61 -4.55
CA PHE A 205 -18.26 -3.91 -3.37
C PHE A 205 -19.74 -4.01 -3.70
N ALA A 206 -20.12 -5.05 -4.41
CA ALA A 206 -21.49 -5.34 -4.83
C ALA A 206 -22.14 -4.25 -5.73
N LYS A 207 -21.32 -3.49 -6.47
CA LYS A 207 -21.81 -2.51 -7.46
C LYS A 207 -22.29 -3.20 -8.72
N GLU A 208 -21.45 -4.03 -9.31
CA GLU A 208 -21.77 -4.73 -10.56
C GLU A 208 -22.83 -5.82 -10.33
N ARG A 209 -22.66 -6.63 -9.30
CA ARG A 209 -23.61 -7.66 -8.87
C ARG A 209 -23.92 -7.55 -7.39
N LYS A 210 -25.19 -7.38 -7.02
CA LYS A 210 -25.63 -7.03 -5.65
C LYS A 210 -25.21 -8.00 -4.54
N ASN A 211 -24.90 -9.23 -4.86
CA ASN A 211 -24.51 -10.29 -3.93
C ASN A 211 -23.07 -10.78 -4.15
N VAL A 212 -22.25 -10.00 -4.85
CA VAL A 212 -20.86 -10.35 -5.16
C VAL A 212 -19.93 -9.19 -4.84
N THR A 213 -18.88 -9.48 -4.12
CA THR A 213 -17.71 -8.62 -3.91
C THR A 213 -16.55 -9.21 -4.68
N SER A 214 -15.79 -8.38 -5.41
CA SER A 214 -14.65 -8.84 -6.19
C SER A 214 -13.45 -7.93 -5.97
N PHE A 215 -12.26 -8.51 -6.04
CA PHE A 215 -11.01 -7.77 -6.14
C PHE A 215 -10.11 -8.43 -7.20
N TRP A 216 -9.33 -7.61 -7.90
CA TRP A 216 -8.45 -8.08 -8.96
C TRP A 216 -7.26 -7.17 -9.16
N ALA A 217 -6.25 -7.66 -9.87
CA ALA A 217 -5.05 -6.95 -10.24
C ALA A 217 -4.74 -7.13 -11.73
N GLU A 218 -4.08 -6.14 -12.33
CA GLU A 218 -3.62 -6.16 -13.73
C GLU A 218 -2.37 -7.02 -13.94
N GLY A 219 -2.01 -7.88 -13.00
CA GLY A 219 -0.88 -8.78 -13.08
C GLY A 219 -0.55 -9.44 -11.73
N GLY A 220 0.48 -10.28 -11.73
CA GLY A 220 0.96 -10.97 -10.54
C GLY A 220 0.11 -12.17 -10.14
N GLU A 221 -0.02 -12.39 -8.83
CA GLU A 221 -0.78 -13.48 -8.22
C GLU A 221 -1.96 -12.93 -7.42
N ILE A 222 -3.00 -13.73 -7.22
CA ILE A 222 -3.91 -13.51 -6.10
C ILE A 222 -3.21 -13.97 -4.83
N ASN A 223 -2.70 -13.01 -4.06
CA ASN A 223 -2.08 -13.22 -2.75
C ASN A 223 -2.81 -12.34 -1.74
N TYR A 224 -3.62 -12.95 -0.88
CA TYR A 224 -4.37 -12.19 0.11
C TYR A 224 -4.37 -12.87 1.48
N TYR A 225 -4.54 -12.04 2.50
CA TYR A 225 -4.70 -12.46 3.90
C TYR A 225 -6.15 -12.25 4.33
N PHE A 226 -6.76 -13.30 4.85
CA PHE A 226 -8.03 -13.23 5.55
C PHE A 226 -7.77 -13.10 7.04
N ILE A 227 -8.36 -12.09 7.65
CA ILE A 227 -8.14 -11.71 9.04
C ILE A 227 -9.48 -11.75 9.77
N ALA A 228 -9.74 -12.79 10.55
CA ALA A 228 -10.92 -12.85 11.39
C ALA A 228 -10.79 -11.96 12.63
N GLY A 229 -11.90 -11.47 13.16
CA GLY A 229 -11.94 -10.71 14.40
C GLY A 229 -13.30 -10.75 15.06
N SER A 230 -13.34 -10.62 16.40
CA SER A 230 -14.57 -10.44 17.15
C SER A 230 -15.12 -9.01 17.07
N SER A 231 -14.35 -8.08 16.51
CA SER A 231 -14.70 -6.68 16.26
C SER A 231 -13.78 -6.10 15.19
N LEU A 232 -14.19 -4.98 14.56
CA LEU A 232 -13.35 -4.24 13.61
C LEU A 232 -12.01 -3.79 14.23
N MET A 233 -12.02 -3.38 15.51
CA MET A 233 -10.82 -3.04 16.26
C MET A 233 -9.86 -4.23 16.35
N ASN A 234 -10.39 -5.42 16.59
CA ASN A 234 -9.60 -6.64 16.69
C ASN A 234 -8.99 -7.03 15.34
N VAL A 235 -9.72 -6.84 14.25
CA VAL A 235 -9.21 -6.99 12.87
C VAL A 235 -8.08 -5.99 12.60
N ALA A 236 -8.26 -4.71 12.98
CA ALA A 236 -7.23 -3.68 12.84
C ALA A 236 -5.93 -4.02 13.60
N GLN A 237 -6.05 -4.50 14.84
CA GLN A 237 -4.90 -4.93 15.64
C GLN A 237 -4.12 -6.08 14.99
N ARG A 238 -4.84 -7.04 14.39
CA ARG A 238 -4.23 -8.17 13.68
C ARG A 238 -3.59 -7.74 12.37
N TYR A 239 -4.23 -6.84 11.63
CA TYR A 239 -3.64 -6.23 10.44
C TYR A 239 -2.36 -5.47 10.79
N ALA A 240 -2.38 -4.62 11.82
CA ALA A 240 -1.20 -3.90 12.28
C ALA A 240 -0.07 -4.82 12.79
N ARG A 241 -0.40 -6.03 13.27
CA ARG A 241 0.62 -7.03 13.60
C ARG A 241 1.27 -7.63 12.35
N LEU A 242 0.50 -7.82 11.28
CA LEU A 242 1.02 -8.33 10.00
C LEU A 242 1.93 -7.31 9.31
N THR A 243 1.51 -6.04 9.29
CA THR A 243 2.16 -4.98 8.50
C THR A 243 3.11 -4.10 9.32
N GLY A 244 3.24 -4.36 10.60
CA GLY A 244 4.02 -3.54 11.52
C GLY A 244 3.20 -2.40 12.12
N LYS A 245 3.75 -1.82 13.15
CA LYS A 245 3.20 -0.63 13.84
C LYS A 245 4.12 0.54 13.60
N PRO A 246 3.60 1.77 13.45
CA PRO A 246 4.43 2.95 13.43
C PRO A 246 5.16 3.11 14.77
N GLU A 247 6.35 3.65 14.73
CA GLU A 247 7.04 4.09 15.94
C GLU A 247 6.21 5.16 16.66
N MET A 248 6.37 5.24 17.99
CA MET A 248 5.69 6.27 18.77
C MET A 248 6.21 7.65 18.33
N PRO A 249 5.36 8.52 17.76
CA PRO A 249 5.81 9.82 17.30
C PRO A 249 6.15 10.73 18.49
N PRO A 250 7.09 11.68 18.34
CA PRO A 250 7.38 12.66 19.38
C PRO A 250 6.14 13.55 19.61
N LYS A 251 5.96 14.00 20.86
CA LYS A 251 4.76 14.75 21.26
C LYS A 251 4.49 15.98 20.39
N TRP A 252 5.53 16.71 19.97
CA TRP A 252 5.38 17.89 19.13
C TRP A 252 4.75 17.61 17.77
N SER A 253 4.98 16.41 17.21
CA SER A 253 4.41 16.03 15.90
C SER A 253 2.90 15.76 15.93
N LEU A 254 2.29 15.75 17.13
CA LEU A 254 0.84 15.61 17.33
C LEU A 254 0.15 16.97 17.52
N GLY A 255 0.90 18.07 17.54
CA GLY A 255 0.39 19.42 17.68
C GLY A 255 0.00 20.08 16.36
N TYR A 256 -0.18 21.41 16.39
CA TYR A 256 -0.47 22.16 15.18
C TYR A 256 0.80 22.44 14.38
N HIS A 257 0.73 22.14 13.08
CA HIS A 257 1.79 22.39 12.11
C HIS A 257 1.31 23.44 11.10
N GLN A 258 2.04 24.52 10.98
CA GLN A 258 1.74 25.58 10.02
C GLN A 258 2.42 25.28 8.68
N CYS A 259 1.62 25.14 7.64
CA CYS A 259 2.07 24.88 6.27
C CYS A 259 1.23 25.69 5.28
N LYS A 260 1.83 26.13 4.21
CA LYS A 260 1.15 26.63 3.00
C LYS A 260 2.07 26.46 1.78
N TRP A 261 1.54 26.49 0.60
CA TRP A 261 2.29 26.71 -0.62
C TRP A 261 2.29 28.22 -0.94
N SER A 262 3.35 29.00 -0.78
CA SER A 262 4.63 28.67 -0.16
C SER A 262 5.03 29.90 0.65
N TYR A 263 6.07 29.82 1.50
CA TYR A 263 6.73 31.01 2.04
C TYR A 263 7.87 31.39 1.10
N SER A 264 7.85 32.61 0.55
CA SER A 264 8.77 33.04 -0.50
C SER A 264 10.08 33.63 0.03
N SER A 265 10.18 33.89 1.34
CA SER A 265 11.37 34.45 1.96
C SER A 265 11.49 34.13 3.45
N GLU A 266 12.70 34.21 3.98
CA GLU A 266 13.01 34.17 5.41
C GLU A 266 12.15 35.19 6.20
N GLN A 267 12.01 36.41 5.67
CA GLN A 267 11.19 37.44 6.31
C GLN A 267 9.76 36.98 6.51
N GLU A 268 9.12 36.40 5.47
CA GLU A 268 7.74 35.92 5.56
C GLU A 268 7.58 34.80 6.59
N VAL A 269 8.55 33.86 6.64
CA VAL A 269 8.57 32.80 7.65
C VAL A 269 8.63 33.37 9.06
N MET A 270 9.52 34.34 9.30
CA MET A 270 9.68 34.98 10.60
C MET A 270 8.47 35.82 11.01
N GLU A 271 7.81 36.53 10.07
CA GLU A 271 6.59 37.24 10.31
C GLU A 271 5.45 36.36 10.79
N ILE A 272 5.22 35.21 10.11
CA ILE A 272 4.18 34.28 10.53
C ILE A 272 4.51 33.61 11.88
N ALA A 273 5.75 33.24 12.10
CA ALA A 273 6.20 32.67 13.37
C ALA A 273 5.95 33.64 14.53
N THR A 274 6.35 34.91 14.38
CA THR A 274 6.13 35.96 15.35
C THR A 274 4.63 36.19 15.62
N LYS A 275 3.84 36.29 14.58
CA LYS A 275 2.38 36.49 14.69
C LYS A 275 1.69 35.34 15.43
N LEU A 276 2.10 34.10 15.19
CA LEU A 276 1.57 32.91 15.89
C LEU A 276 1.87 32.99 17.40
N ARG A 277 3.06 33.44 17.79
CA ARG A 277 3.43 33.64 19.21
C ARG A 277 2.72 34.83 19.85
N ASP A 278 2.64 35.97 19.16
CA ASP A 278 1.96 37.17 19.67
C ASP A 278 0.46 36.92 19.92
N LEU A 279 -0.16 36.16 19.03
CA LEU A 279 -1.56 35.74 19.15
C LEU A 279 -1.74 34.53 20.09
N LYS A 280 -0.67 34.02 20.67
CA LYS A 280 -0.69 32.87 21.57
C LYS A 280 -1.33 31.63 20.97
N ILE A 281 -1.16 31.43 19.64
CA ILE A 281 -1.63 30.25 18.93
C ILE A 281 -0.60 29.11 19.14
N PRO A 282 -0.97 28.01 19.81
CA PRO A 282 -0.06 26.86 19.98
C PRO A 282 0.30 26.29 18.62
N THR A 283 1.59 26.29 18.29
CA THR A 283 2.11 25.79 17.02
C THR A 283 3.46 25.11 17.27
N ASP A 284 3.62 23.90 16.80
CA ASP A 284 4.81 23.10 17.06
C ASP A 284 5.80 23.08 15.89
N ALA A 285 5.31 23.23 14.65
CA ALA A 285 6.16 23.18 13.46
C ALA A 285 5.76 24.20 12.40
N ILE A 286 6.74 24.63 11.62
CA ILE A 286 6.58 25.41 10.38
C ILE A 286 7.22 24.63 9.24
N TYR A 287 6.49 24.50 8.12
CA TYR A 287 6.95 23.81 6.92
C TYR A 287 7.44 24.81 5.89
N LEU A 288 8.62 24.55 5.34
CA LEU A 288 9.14 25.25 4.17
C LEU A 288 8.79 24.39 2.94
N ASP A 289 7.98 24.97 2.05
CA ASP A 289 7.65 24.37 0.76
C ASP A 289 8.74 24.73 -0.26
N ILE A 290 8.58 24.40 -1.51
CA ILE A 290 9.60 24.35 -2.57
C ILE A 290 10.37 25.66 -2.83
N ASP A 291 9.84 26.84 -2.46
CA ASP A 291 10.44 28.15 -2.81
C ASP A 291 11.67 28.52 -1.97
N TYR A 292 12.02 27.75 -0.92
CA TYR A 292 13.29 27.97 -0.22
C TYR A 292 14.49 27.49 -1.05
N MET A 293 14.26 26.56 -1.99
CA MET A 293 15.30 25.97 -2.83
C MET A 293 15.78 26.95 -3.94
N ASP A 294 17.05 26.86 -4.33
CA ASP A 294 17.54 27.55 -5.50
C ASP A 294 16.99 26.92 -6.79
N GLY A 295 16.03 27.60 -7.41
CA GLY A 295 15.37 27.15 -8.64
C GLY A 295 14.83 25.73 -8.56
N PHE A 296 14.24 25.36 -7.40
CA PHE A 296 13.67 24.04 -7.07
C PHE A 296 14.67 22.87 -7.13
N ARG A 297 15.95 23.13 -6.88
CA ARG A 297 16.98 22.10 -6.73
C ARG A 297 17.02 21.59 -5.29
N CYS A 298 16.74 20.33 -5.09
CA CYS A 298 16.83 19.69 -3.76
C CYS A 298 18.21 19.89 -3.13
N PHE A 299 18.27 20.01 -1.82
CA PHE A 299 19.52 20.22 -1.05
C PHE A 299 20.26 21.51 -1.40
N THR A 300 19.49 22.56 -1.74
CA THR A 300 20.02 23.91 -1.96
C THR A 300 19.14 24.95 -1.28
N TRP A 301 19.71 26.11 -0.97
CA TRP A 301 19.00 27.27 -0.50
C TRP A 301 19.05 28.40 -1.52
N ASN A 302 17.97 29.15 -1.67
CA ASN A 302 17.96 30.38 -2.43
C ASN A 302 18.51 31.51 -1.56
N ASN A 303 19.79 31.80 -1.71
CA ASN A 303 20.51 32.78 -0.87
C ASN A 303 20.00 34.25 -1.05
N GLU A 304 19.22 34.55 -2.07
CA GLU A 304 18.61 35.89 -2.23
C GLU A 304 17.42 36.06 -1.30
N THR A 305 16.62 35.02 -1.12
CA THR A 305 15.37 35.08 -0.33
C THR A 305 15.53 34.45 1.06
N PHE A 306 16.47 33.55 1.23
CA PHE A 306 16.86 32.89 2.49
C PHE A 306 18.37 33.04 2.71
N PRO A 307 18.84 34.27 3.06
CA PRO A 307 20.28 34.57 3.10
C PRO A 307 21.03 33.90 4.24
N ASP A 308 20.37 33.56 5.36
CA ASP A 308 20.97 32.85 6.48
C ASP A 308 20.01 31.80 7.07
N PRO A 309 19.82 30.68 6.36
CA PRO A 309 18.89 29.66 6.78
C PRO A 309 19.21 29.10 8.17
N LYS A 310 20.48 28.99 8.51
CA LYS A 310 20.92 28.50 9.82
C LYS A 310 20.50 29.43 10.96
N ALA A 311 20.66 30.74 10.78
CA ALA A 311 20.21 31.72 11.78
C ALA A 311 18.69 31.71 11.90
N MET A 312 17.97 31.64 10.80
CA MET A 312 16.49 31.54 10.77
C MET A 312 16.02 30.32 11.52
N VAL A 313 16.53 29.13 11.20
CA VAL A 313 16.14 27.87 11.85
C VAL A 313 16.43 27.88 13.35
N ASN A 314 17.60 28.40 13.75
CA ASN A 314 17.93 28.57 15.16
C ASN A 314 16.95 29.51 15.89
N LYS A 315 16.56 30.61 15.27
CA LYS A 315 15.60 31.54 15.85
C LYS A 315 14.20 30.94 15.97
N LEU A 316 13.77 30.18 14.98
CA LEU A 316 12.52 29.40 15.03
C LEU A 316 12.56 28.39 16.20
N LYS A 317 13.68 27.70 16.37
CA LYS A 317 13.90 26.77 17.48
C LYS A 317 13.84 27.47 18.86
N GLU A 318 14.46 28.66 19.01
CA GLU A 318 14.35 29.48 20.21
C GLU A 318 12.89 29.91 20.51
N MET A 319 12.11 30.18 19.47
CA MET A 319 10.70 30.46 19.57
C MET A 319 9.83 29.20 19.82
N GLY A 320 10.44 28.01 19.88
CA GLY A 320 9.76 26.73 20.15
C GLY A 320 9.11 26.09 18.93
N PHE A 321 9.55 26.41 17.72
CA PHE A 321 9.12 25.73 16.50
C PHE A 321 10.13 24.66 16.08
N LYS A 322 9.63 23.61 15.44
CA LYS A 322 10.40 22.71 14.58
C LYS A 322 10.28 23.20 13.15
N THR A 323 11.37 23.19 12.40
CA THR A 323 11.37 23.49 10.97
C THR A 323 11.36 22.18 10.21
N VAL A 324 10.51 22.07 9.21
CA VAL A 324 10.43 20.92 8.30
C VAL A 324 10.53 21.45 6.87
N ALA A 325 11.57 21.04 6.15
CA ALA A 325 11.75 21.40 4.75
C ALA A 325 11.30 20.24 3.84
N ILE A 326 10.58 20.57 2.77
CA ILE A 326 10.17 19.58 1.76
C ILE A 326 11.37 19.20 0.89
N ILE A 327 11.51 17.92 0.59
CA ILE A 327 12.44 17.40 -0.43
C ILE A 327 11.70 16.40 -1.29
N ASP A 328 11.60 16.71 -2.59
CA ASP A 328 11.03 15.81 -3.58
C ASP A 328 12.16 15.09 -4.34
N PRO A 329 12.09 13.76 -4.56
CA PRO A 329 13.17 13.01 -5.21
C PRO A 329 13.21 13.17 -6.73
N GLY A 330 12.81 14.33 -7.25
CA GLY A 330 12.89 14.71 -8.65
C GLY A 330 14.08 15.66 -8.87
N ILE A 331 15.21 15.11 -9.30
CA ILE A 331 16.46 15.87 -9.45
C ILE A 331 16.44 16.64 -10.76
N LYS A 332 16.43 17.99 -10.71
CA LYS A 332 16.49 18.85 -11.88
C LYS A 332 17.64 18.46 -12.81
N ILE A 333 17.35 18.34 -14.09
CA ILE A 333 18.38 18.02 -15.10
C ILE A 333 19.21 19.26 -15.35
N ASP A 334 20.35 19.34 -14.67
CA ASP A 334 21.29 20.46 -14.74
C ASP A 334 22.68 19.95 -14.33
N MET A 335 23.66 20.00 -15.25
CA MET A 335 24.99 19.45 -14.98
C MET A 335 25.87 20.40 -14.14
N ASP A 336 25.43 21.64 -13.91
CA ASP A 336 26.05 22.56 -12.95
C ASP A 336 25.53 22.35 -11.54
N TYR A 337 24.41 21.61 -11.41
CA TYR A 337 23.84 21.21 -10.12
C TYR A 337 24.50 19.91 -9.64
N TRP A 338 25.25 20.02 -8.54
CA TRP A 338 26.13 18.96 -8.03
C TRP A 338 25.43 17.62 -7.78
N VAL A 339 24.19 17.61 -7.27
CA VAL A 339 23.43 16.36 -7.04
C VAL A 339 23.09 15.67 -8.35
N CYS A 340 22.68 16.44 -9.37
CA CYS A 340 22.40 15.89 -10.68
C CYS A 340 23.66 15.31 -11.33
N LYS A 341 24.76 16.07 -11.28
CA LYS A 341 26.05 15.65 -11.85
C LYS A 341 26.55 14.38 -11.18
N GLU A 342 26.57 14.32 -9.85
CA GLU A 342 27.04 13.17 -9.08
C GLU A 342 26.17 11.92 -9.35
N GLY A 343 24.83 12.07 -9.30
CA GLY A 343 23.90 10.97 -9.57
C GLY A 343 24.04 10.43 -11.01
N PHE A 344 24.30 11.32 -11.99
CA PHE A 344 24.56 10.95 -13.38
C PHE A 344 25.89 10.18 -13.53
N GLU A 345 26.97 10.70 -12.97
CA GLU A 345 28.33 10.09 -13.05
C GLU A 345 28.37 8.71 -12.36
N LYS A 346 27.60 8.52 -11.30
CA LYS A 346 27.53 7.26 -10.54
C LYS A 346 26.46 6.28 -11.04
N ASP A 347 25.72 6.65 -12.08
CA ASP A 347 24.64 5.83 -12.64
C ASP A 347 23.56 5.48 -11.60
N PHE A 348 23.03 6.49 -10.92
CA PHE A 348 22.09 6.35 -9.81
C PHE A 348 20.63 6.66 -10.17
N PHE A 349 20.34 7.00 -11.42
CA PHE A 349 19.00 7.35 -11.87
C PHE A 349 18.26 6.20 -12.54
N CYS A 350 16.94 6.22 -12.46
CA CYS A 350 16.05 5.26 -13.11
C CYS A 350 16.24 5.26 -14.64
N LYS A 351 16.10 4.07 -15.23
CA LYS A 351 16.21 3.85 -16.68
C LYS A 351 14.95 3.17 -17.21
N HIS A 352 14.68 3.41 -18.49
CA HIS A 352 13.78 2.56 -19.26
C HIS A 352 14.38 1.17 -19.46
N ALA A 353 13.53 0.18 -19.76
CA ALA A 353 13.98 -1.21 -19.96
C ALA A 353 14.95 -1.36 -21.15
N ASP A 354 14.90 -0.46 -22.14
CA ASP A 354 15.78 -0.39 -23.29
C ASP A 354 17.06 0.45 -23.07
N GLY A 355 17.27 0.96 -21.84
CA GLY A 355 18.51 1.54 -21.35
C GLY A 355 18.57 3.05 -21.16
N PRO A 356 17.85 3.93 -21.89
CA PRO A 356 17.88 5.37 -21.68
C PRO A 356 17.40 5.78 -20.29
N LEU A 357 17.92 6.91 -19.76
CA LEU A 357 17.46 7.47 -18.49
C LEU A 357 15.99 7.87 -18.56
N TYR A 358 15.23 7.48 -17.55
CA TYR A 358 13.85 7.93 -17.36
C TYR A 358 13.83 9.42 -17.01
N LYS A 359 13.01 10.19 -17.72
CA LYS A 359 12.76 11.61 -17.45
C LYS A 359 11.33 11.80 -16.95
N GLY A 360 11.22 12.34 -15.76
CA GLY A 360 9.95 12.80 -15.21
C GLY A 360 9.79 14.31 -15.31
N LYS A 361 8.64 14.83 -14.88
CA LYS A 361 8.38 16.25 -14.67
C LYS A 361 7.81 16.48 -13.30
N VAL A 362 8.48 17.33 -12.54
CA VAL A 362 8.01 17.86 -11.26
C VAL A 362 8.24 19.39 -11.24
N TRP A 363 8.29 20.00 -10.08
CA TRP A 363 8.41 21.47 -9.95
C TRP A 363 9.58 22.11 -10.71
N PRO A 364 10.80 21.56 -10.77
CA PRO A 364 11.89 22.14 -11.57
C PRO A 364 11.74 21.95 -13.08
N GLY A 365 10.70 21.28 -13.55
CA GLY A 365 10.56 20.86 -14.95
C GLY A 365 11.06 19.44 -15.19
N ASP A 366 11.88 19.24 -16.22
CA ASP A 366 12.46 17.93 -16.50
C ASP A 366 13.45 17.51 -15.39
N CYS A 367 13.27 16.29 -14.89
CA CYS A 367 14.07 15.75 -13.79
C CYS A 367 14.44 14.27 -14.01
N TYR A 368 15.50 13.84 -13.35
CA TYR A 368 15.82 12.44 -13.15
C TYR A 368 15.33 11.98 -11.78
N CYS A 369 14.89 10.73 -11.69
CA CYS A 369 14.48 10.10 -10.42
C CYS A 369 15.57 9.14 -9.96
N PRO A 370 16.03 9.21 -8.69
CA PRO A 370 16.96 8.21 -8.16
C PRO A 370 16.35 6.81 -8.18
N ASP A 371 17.13 5.81 -8.55
CA ASP A 371 16.74 4.41 -8.45
C ASP A 371 17.02 3.90 -7.04
N PHE A 372 16.03 3.94 -6.15
CA PHE A 372 16.18 3.50 -4.77
C PHE A 372 16.24 1.97 -4.59
N THR A 373 16.22 1.17 -5.66
CA THR A 373 16.31 -0.30 -5.54
C THR A 373 17.71 -0.78 -5.11
N PRO A 374 18.85 -0.23 -5.59
CA PRO A 374 20.18 -0.60 -5.09
C PRO A 374 20.51 0.08 -3.75
N ALA A 375 21.14 -0.65 -2.83
CA ALA A 375 21.56 -0.11 -1.53
C ALA A 375 22.47 1.13 -1.67
N LYS A 376 23.42 1.11 -2.60
CA LYS A 376 24.35 2.23 -2.85
C LYS A 376 23.65 3.55 -3.18
N VAL A 377 22.48 3.52 -3.84
CA VAL A 377 21.71 4.73 -4.15
C VAL A 377 21.00 5.25 -2.90
N ARG A 378 20.47 4.35 -2.06
CA ARG A 378 19.87 4.73 -0.78
C ARG A 378 20.90 5.33 0.17
N GLU A 379 22.12 4.78 0.23
CA GLU A 379 23.23 5.31 1.01
C GLU A 379 23.65 6.71 0.53
N TRP A 380 23.80 6.87 -0.79
CA TRP A 380 24.07 8.18 -1.41
C TRP A 380 23.00 9.20 -1.05
N TRP A 381 21.72 8.86 -1.29
CA TRP A 381 20.60 9.75 -1.00
C TRP A 381 20.52 10.14 0.48
N SER A 382 20.71 9.17 1.39
CA SER A 382 20.77 9.44 2.82
C SER A 382 21.92 10.39 3.18
N GLY A 383 23.07 10.27 2.50
CA GLY A 383 24.22 11.16 2.71
C GLY A 383 23.96 12.61 2.32
N LEU A 384 23.05 12.88 1.37
CA LEU A 384 22.72 14.25 0.95
C LEU A 384 22.03 15.07 2.06
N PHE A 385 21.32 14.42 2.98
CA PHE A 385 20.68 15.09 4.12
C PHE A 385 21.67 15.64 5.13
N ASN A 386 22.95 15.23 5.11
CA ASN A 386 23.94 15.77 6.04
C ASN A 386 24.13 17.29 5.88
N ALA A 387 24.00 17.82 4.66
CA ALA A 387 24.06 19.26 4.40
C ALA A 387 22.93 20.01 5.12
N GLY A 388 21.69 19.51 5.05
CA GLY A 388 20.54 20.09 5.76
C GLY A 388 20.68 20.02 7.28
N ILE A 389 21.19 18.90 7.81
CA ILE A 389 21.47 18.75 9.25
C ILE A 389 22.50 19.79 9.73
N ASP A 390 23.53 20.06 8.93
CA ASP A 390 24.55 21.07 9.25
C ASP A 390 23.98 22.50 9.25
N ASP A 391 22.93 22.75 8.45
CA ASP A 391 22.17 24.01 8.44
C ASP A 391 21.13 24.09 9.56
N GLY A 392 20.92 23.03 10.34
CA GLY A 392 20.07 23.00 11.52
C GLY A 392 18.62 22.54 11.29
N GLU A 393 18.35 21.93 10.15
CA GLU A 393 17.05 21.31 9.81
C GLU A 393 16.68 20.08 10.67
#